data_8e88aeeabca73ad488eda14d5f0f16e1
#
_entry.id   8e88aeeabca73ad488eda14d5f0f16e1
#
_cell.length_a   1.000
_cell.length_b   1.000
_cell.length_c   1.000
_cell.angle_alpha   90.00
_cell.angle_beta   90.00
_cell.angle_gamma   90.00
#
_symmetry.space_group_name_H-M   'P 1'
#
loop_
_entity.id
_entity.type
_entity.pdbx_description
1 polymer ?
#
loop_
_entity_poly.entity_id
_entity_poly.type
_entity_poly.pdbx_seq_one_letter_code
_entity_poly.pdbx_strand_id
1 'polypeptide(L)'
;MGALFVAGSGAGFYAWQIEPEWVEFVRRPLVIRGLPQLLAGCSLVQISDIHIGPDVANSYLIRSFKRIAAEQPDIVVFTGDFLTLRSDGRPPIDQMKVVLRHFPQGKLATIGILGNHDYGIRWKEDRVATTVVKLAEDAGLKMIRNQSCQVNGLQIVGFDDLLGPNFGGPQVLKNIDLHEPTLVLCHNPDALDFPIWNGYNGWILSGHTHGGQCKAPFLRPPIVPVHNKRYIAGEIPLADGRRVYVNRALGQSMRVRFNVRPEVTLFQLASDLAGTPSPSVAEVSSKSILIG
;
A
#
# COMPACT_ATOMS: atom_id res chain seq x y z
N MET A 1 0.46 -40.93 -13.00
CA MET A 1 1.39 -40.23 -12.10
C MET A 1 2.22 -39.14 -12.78
N GLY A 2 2.77 -39.32 -13.99
CA GLY A 2 3.58 -38.31 -14.67
C GLY A 2 2.91 -36.96 -14.91
N ALA A 3 1.65 -36.91 -15.35
CA ALA A 3 0.93 -35.66 -15.64
C ALA A 3 0.67 -34.80 -14.39
N LEU A 4 0.39 -35.40 -13.24
CA LEU A 4 0.20 -34.69 -11.96
C LEU A 4 1.53 -34.11 -11.42
N PHE A 5 2.64 -34.81 -11.66
CA PHE A 5 3.95 -34.31 -11.26
C PHE A 5 4.39 -33.13 -12.11
N VAL A 6 4.17 -33.17 -13.43
CA VAL A 6 4.45 -32.05 -14.34
C VAL A 6 3.57 -30.84 -14.07
N ALA A 7 2.28 -31.05 -13.77
CA ALA A 7 1.37 -29.96 -13.40
C ALA A 7 1.76 -29.30 -12.07
N GLY A 8 2.15 -30.10 -11.07
CA GLY A 8 2.60 -29.61 -9.78
C GLY A 8 3.92 -28.82 -9.85
N SER A 9 4.89 -29.30 -10.65
CA SER A 9 6.16 -28.60 -10.85
C SER A 9 5.97 -27.30 -11.65
N GLY A 10 5.08 -27.27 -12.63
CA GLY A 10 4.72 -26.07 -13.39
C GLY A 10 4.07 -25.00 -12.50
N ALA A 11 3.11 -25.40 -11.64
CA ALA A 11 2.46 -24.49 -10.70
C ALA A 11 3.46 -23.93 -9.66
N GLY A 12 4.37 -24.77 -9.16
CA GLY A 12 5.44 -24.34 -8.25
C GLY A 12 6.38 -23.33 -8.90
N PHE A 13 6.82 -23.58 -10.14
CA PHE A 13 7.67 -22.65 -10.88
C PHE A 13 6.95 -21.33 -11.14
N TYR A 14 5.68 -21.35 -11.55
CA TYR A 14 4.85 -20.18 -11.74
C TYR A 14 4.75 -19.33 -10.45
N ALA A 15 4.43 -19.98 -9.33
CA ALA A 15 4.27 -19.33 -8.04
C ALA A 15 5.57 -18.71 -7.49
N TRP A 16 6.72 -19.28 -7.88
CA TRP A 16 8.04 -18.84 -7.40
C TRP A 16 8.72 -17.84 -8.32
N GLN A 17 8.58 -17.96 -9.66
CA GLN A 17 9.34 -17.17 -10.62
C GLN A 17 8.50 -16.17 -11.42
N ILE A 18 7.21 -16.45 -11.67
CA ILE A 18 6.41 -15.64 -12.59
C ILE A 18 5.51 -14.69 -11.81
N GLU A 19 4.61 -15.23 -10.99
CA GLU A 19 3.60 -14.42 -10.32
C GLU A 19 4.18 -13.37 -9.35
N PRO A 20 5.28 -13.62 -8.61
CA PRO A 20 5.89 -12.63 -7.73
C PRO A 20 6.37 -11.34 -8.41
N GLU A 21 6.63 -11.38 -9.71
CA GLU A 21 7.05 -10.20 -10.49
C GLU A 21 5.99 -9.73 -11.50
N TRP A 22 4.81 -10.34 -11.51
CA TRP A 22 3.72 -10.00 -12.43
C TRP A 22 2.76 -8.98 -11.81
N VAL A 23 3.20 -7.73 -11.74
CA VAL A 23 2.45 -6.61 -11.14
C VAL A 23 1.13 -6.35 -11.87
N GLU A 24 0.07 -6.20 -11.07
CA GLU A 24 -1.24 -5.75 -11.51
C GLU A 24 -1.43 -4.25 -11.16
N PHE A 25 -1.84 -3.46 -12.15
CA PHE A 25 -2.22 -2.07 -11.96
C PHE A 25 -3.74 -1.98 -11.83
N VAL A 26 -4.21 -1.80 -10.59
CA VAL A 26 -5.63 -1.77 -10.25
C VAL A 26 -6.12 -0.33 -10.27
N ARG A 27 -7.13 -0.02 -11.11
CA ARG A 27 -7.71 1.32 -11.20
C ARG A 27 -9.03 1.38 -10.44
N ARG A 28 -9.21 2.39 -9.57
CA ARG A 28 -10.38 2.57 -8.72
C ARG A 28 -10.75 4.05 -8.56
N PRO A 29 -12.02 4.41 -8.43
CA PRO A 29 -12.39 5.72 -7.91
C PRO A 29 -12.07 5.80 -6.42
N LEU A 30 -11.70 7.00 -5.95
CA LEU A 30 -11.55 7.33 -4.53
C LEU A 30 -12.40 8.58 -4.25
N VAL A 31 -13.63 8.36 -3.80
CA VAL A 31 -14.56 9.44 -3.51
C VAL A 31 -14.32 9.96 -2.10
N ILE A 32 -13.75 11.17 -1.99
CA ILE A 32 -13.44 11.81 -0.71
C ILE A 32 -14.48 12.91 -0.47
N ARG A 33 -15.10 12.88 0.70
CA ARG A 33 -16.08 13.88 1.11
C ARG A 33 -15.47 15.28 1.14
N GLY A 34 -16.11 16.22 0.44
CA GLY A 34 -15.64 17.59 0.40
C GLY A 34 -14.31 17.81 -0.32
N LEU A 35 -13.85 16.86 -1.14
CA LEU A 35 -12.60 17.00 -1.88
C LEU A 35 -12.55 18.32 -2.65
N PRO A 36 -11.48 19.13 -2.51
CA PRO A 36 -11.31 20.35 -3.28
C PRO A 36 -11.42 20.12 -4.79
N GLN A 37 -12.13 21.00 -5.48
CA GLN A 37 -12.33 20.90 -6.94
C GLN A 37 -11.01 20.81 -7.70
N LEU A 38 -9.95 21.43 -7.20
CA LEU A 38 -8.61 21.39 -7.78
C LEU A 38 -8.01 19.98 -7.83
N LEU A 39 -8.48 19.09 -6.95
CA LEU A 39 -8.02 17.69 -6.88
C LEU A 39 -9.00 16.72 -7.56
N ALA A 40 -10.17 17.18 -7.98
CA ALA A 40 -11.12 16.33 -8.70
C ALA A 40 -10.53 15.89 -10.06
N GLY A 41 -10.51 14.58 -10.30
CA GLY A 41 -9.89 13.98 -11.48
C GLY A 41 -8.38 13.73 -11.37
N CYS A 42 -7.70 14.26 -10.33
CA CYS A 42 -6.30 13.95 -10.09
C CYS A 42 -6.11 12.46 -9.79
N SER A 43 -4.93 11.94 -10.13
CA SER A 43 -4.53 10.56 -9.86
C SER A 43 -3.75 10.46 -8.55
N LEU A 44 -4.12 9.48 -7.71
CA LEU A 44 -3.36 9.09 -6.52
C LEU A 44 -2.91 7.64 -6.69
N VAL A 45 -1.61 7.41 -6.61
CA VAL A 45 -1.04 6.05 -6.65
C VAL A 45 -0.69 5.59 -5.26
N GLN A 46 -1.21 4.43 -4.85
CA GLN A 46 -0.78 3.73 -3.64
C GLN A 46 0.22 2.65 -3.99
N ILE A 47 1.37 2.71 -3.35
CA ILE A 47 2.41 1.68 -3.30
C ILE A 47 2.54 1.22 -1.85
N SER A 48 2.72 -0.08 -1.62
CA SER A 48 2.87 -0.65 -0.29
C SER A 48 3.84 -1.82 -0.29
N ASP A 49 4.48 -2.04 0.86
CA ASP A 49 5.20 -3.28 1.16
C ASP A 49 6.19 -3.68 0.04
N ILE A 50 7.16 -2.82 -0.24
CA ILE A 50 8.17 -3.08 -1.28
C ILE A 50 9.24 -4.07 -0.84
N HIS A 51 9.43 -4.23 0.48
CA HIS A 51 10.29 -5.23 1.10
C HIS A 51 11.68 -5.35 0.44
N ILE A 52 12.35 -4.21 0.24
CA ILE A 52 13.74 -4.22 -0.25
C ILE A 52 14.56 -5.15 0.63
N GLY A 53 15.16 -6.18 0.02
CA GLY A 53 15.88 -7.20 0.77
C GLY A 53 16.10 -8.48 -0.03
N PRO A 54 16.30 -9.62 0.64
CA PRO A 54 16.74 -10.86 -0.01
C PRO A 54 15.71 -11.48 -0.96
N ASP A 55 14.40 -11.27 -0.68
CA ASP A 55 13.33 -11.98 -1.39
C ASP A 55 12.74 -11.17 -2.56
N VAL A 56 13.16 -9.90 -2.72
CA VAL A 56 12.67 -9.02 -3.78
C VAL A 56 13.82 -8.49 -4.63
N ALA A 57 13.81 -8.79 -5.91
CA ALA A 57 14.87 -8.34 -6.83
C ALA A 57 14.82 -6.81 -7.01
N ASN A 58 15.95 -6.12 -6.80
CA ASN A 58 16.06 -4.68 -7.03
C ASN A 58 15.62 -4.28 -8.45
N SER A 59 16.00 -5.07 -9.45
CA SER A 59 15.64 -4.83 -10.86
C SER A 59 14.13 -4.87 -11.08
N TYR A 60 13.39 -5.73 -10.38
CA TYR A 60 11.95 -5.80 -10.42
C TYR A 60 11.31 -4.54 -9.85
N LEU A 61 11.74 -4.08 -8.67
CA LEU A 61 11.24 -2.85 -8.06
C LEU A 61 11.52 -1.63 -8.97
N ILE A 62 12.74 -1.52 -9.50
CA ILE A 62 13.13 -0.42 -10.39
C ILE A 62 12.28 -0.44 -11.68
N ARG A 63 12.03 -1.60 -12.29
CA ARG A 63 11.13 -1.70 -13.45
C ARG A 63 9.70 -1.29 -13.10
N SER A 64 9.21 -1.71 -11.92
CA SER A 64 7.87 -1.35 -11.45
C SER A 64 7.75 0.14 -11.20
N PHE A 65 8.75 0.77 -10.56
CA PHE A 65 8.78 2.21 -10.32
C PHE A 65 8.79 3.03 -11.62
N LYS A 66 9.55 2.58 -12.63
CA LYS A 66 9.53 3.21 -13.97
C LYS A 66 8.15 3.13 -14.62
N ARG A 67 7.44 2.01 -14.47
CA ARG A 67 6.08 1.86 -14.98
C ARG A 67 5.09 2.77 -14.23
N ILE A 68 5.24 2.90 -12.90
CA ILE A 68 4.42 3.83 -12.10
C ILE A 68 4.70 5.28 -12.51
N ALA A 69 5.96 5.66 -12.68
CA ALA A 69 6.33 7.00 -13.13
C ALA A 69 5.75 7.34 -14.52
N ALA A 70 5.63 6.34 -15.41
CA ALA A 70 5.00 6.53 -16.73
C ALA A 70 3.50 6.84 -16.67
N GLU A 71 2.80 6.50 -15.57
CA GLU A 71 1.42 6.91 -15.30
C GLU A 71 1.31 8.40 -14.92
N GLN A 72 2.43 9.09 -14.68
CA GLN A 72 2.51 10.50 -14.30
C GLN A 72 1.59 10.88 -13.13
N PRO A 73 1.64 10.18 -12.00
CA PRO A 73 0.73 10.39 -10.88
C PRO A 73 0.78 11.83 -10.35
N ASP A 74 -0.37 12.36 -9.90
CA ASP A 74 -0.41 13.65 -9.24
C ASP A 74 0.01 13.52 -7.78
N ILE A 75 -0.42 12.47 -7.10
CA ILE A 75 -0.02 12.15 -5.73
C ILE A 75 0.47 10.70 -5.67
N VAL A 76 1.58 10.47 -4.98
CA VAL A 76 2.04 9.12 -4.64
C VAL A 76 1.98 8.96 -3.13
N VAL A 77 1.36 7.89 -2.66
CA VAL A 77 1.37 7.51 -1.24
C VAL A 77 2.02 6.15 -1.06
N PHE A 78 2.87 6.04 -0.05
CA PHE A 78 3.52 4.80 0.35
C PHE A 78 3.02 4.36 1.73
N THR A 79 2.44 3.17 1.81
CA THR A 79 1.76 2.70 3.02
C THR A 79 2.57 1.72 3.86
N GLY A 80 3.91 1.87 3.88
CA GLY A 80 4.81 1.19 4.82
C GLY A 80 5.48 -0.08 4.27
N ASP A 81 6.39 -0.63 5.07
CA ASP A 81 7.23 -1.79 4.80
C ASP A 81 8.18 -1.58 3.61
N PHE A 82 9.16 -0.69 3.82
CA PHE A 82 10.24 -0.44 2.87
C PHE A 82 11.21 -1.62 2.74
N LEU A 83 11.50 -2.30 3.85
CA LEU A 83 12.57 -3.29 3.90
C LEU A 83 12.17 -4.64 4.52
N THR A 84 12.94 -5.66 4.18
CA THR A 84 13.07 -6.92 4.92
C THR A 84 14.50 -7.08 5.38
N LEU A 85 14.71 -7.44 6.65
CA LEU A 85 16.06 -7.68 7.18
C LEU A 85 16.74 -8.83 6.44
N ARG A 86 18.06 -8.72 6.32
CA ARG A 86 18.90 -9.82 5.83
C ARG A 86 18.92 -10.98 6.84
N SER A 87 19.40 -12.14 6.43
CA SER A 87 19.52 -13.32 7.29
C SER A 87 20.42 -13.10 8.53
N ASP A 88 21.31 -12.11 8.46
CA ASP A 88 22.18 -11.69 9.58
C ASP A 88 21.53 -10.64 10.50
N GLY A 89 20.24 -10.33 10.29
CA GLY A 89 19.48 -9.35 11.05
C GLY A 89 19.75 -7.90 10.70
N ARG A 90 20.64 -7.61 9.73
CA ARG A 90 20.96 -6.22 9.33
C ARG A 90 19.99 -5.70 8.27
N PRO A 91 19.62 -4.39 8.32
CA PRO A 91 18.84 -3.77 7.27
C PRO A 91 19.64 -3.64 5.96
N PRO A 92 19.01 -3.80 4.79
CA PRO A 92 19.66 -3.76 3.47
C PRO A 92 19.90 -2.32 2.97
N ILE A 93 20.61 -1.50 3.73
CA ILE A 93 20.75 -0.06 3.51
C ILE A 93 21.29 0.29 2.12
N ASP A 94 22.29 -0.43 1.62
CA ASP A 94 22.86 -0.14 0.30
C ASP A 94 21.87 -0.49 -0.84
N GLN A 95 21.10 -1.54 -0.68
CA GLN A 95 20.03 -1.87 -1.63
C GLN A 95 18.93 -0.78 -1.60
N MET A 96 18.56 -0.30 -0.40
CA MET A 96 17.59 0.80 -0.26
C MET A 96 18.07 2.06 -0.99
N LYS A 97 19.33 2.48 -0.82
CA LYS A 97 19.91 3.63 -1.54
C LYS A 97 19.80 3.47 -3.05
N VAL A 98 20.06 2.27 -3.58
CA VAL A 98 19.97 2.00 -5.02
C VAL A 98 18.54 2.02 -5.51
N VAL A 99 17.61 1.35 -4.82
CA VAL A 99 16.22 1.20 -5.26
C VAL A 99 15.45 2.51 -5.12
N LEU A 100 15.57 3.20 -3.98
CA LEU A 100 14.80 4.41 -3.68
C LEU A 100 15.16 5.60 -4.58
N ARG A 101 16.35 5.65 -5.19
CA ARG A 101 16.68 6.66 -6.22
C ARG A 101 15.73 6.64 -7.43
N HIS A 102 15.03 5.54 -7.63
CA HIS A 102 14.07 5.36 -8.71
C HIS A 102 12.61 5.46 -8.23
N PHE A 103 12.39 5.80 -6.96
CA PHE A 103 11.05 5.88 -6.40
C PHE A 103 10.20 6.91 -7.18
N PRO A 104 8.99 6.54 -7.63
CA PRO A 104 8.16 7.42 -8.45
C PRO A 104 7.69 8.62 -7.64
N GLN A 105 7.76 9.81 -8.26
CA GLN A 105 7.34 11.05 -7.65
C GLN A 105 5.98 11.48 -8.15
N GLY A 106 5.12 11.96 -7.25
CA GLY A 106 3.89 12.65 -7.61
C GLY A 106 4.15 14.10 -7.99
N LYS A 107 3.42 14.62 -8.96
CA LYS A 107 3.54 16.04 -9.38
C LYS A 107 3.22 17.03 -8.26
N LEU A 108 2.31 16.67 -7.36
CA LEU A 108 1.87 17.50 -6.23
C LEU A 108 2.52 17.07 -4.92
N ALA A 109 2.61 15.75 -4.67
CA ALA A 109 3.19 15.23 -3.43
C ALA A 109 3.60 13.76 -3.56
N THR A 110 4.64 13.38 -2.80
CA THR A 110 5.03 11.99 -2.54
C THR A 110 5.14 11.83 -1.02
N ILE A 111 4.27 11.02 -0.44
CA ILE A 111 4.09 10.93 1.01
C ILE A 111 4.23 9.47 1.43
N GLY A 112 4.90 9.21 2.57
CA GLY A 112 5.09 7.87 3.08
C GLY A 112 4.84 7.76 4.58
N ILE A 113 4.46 6.56 5.00
CA ILE A 113 4.44 6.11 6.38
C ILE A 113 5.34 4.90 6.55
N LEU A 114 5.62 4.52 7.80
CA LEU A 114 6.34 3.29 8.10
C LEU A 114 5.38 2.10 8.27
N GLY A 115 5.89 0.88 8.01
CA GLY A 115 5.30 -0.37 8.42
C GLY A 115 6.12 -1.06 9.53
N ASN A 116 5.66 -2.21 9.98
CA ASN A 116 6.30 -2.90 11.09
C ASN A 116 7.73 -3.39 10.77
N HIS A 117 7.99 -3.83 9.53
CA HIS A 117 9.32 -4.30 9.13
C HIS A 117 10.38 -3.19 9.15
N ASP A 118 9.96 -1.93 9.01
CA ASP A 118 10.85 -0.77 9.05
C ASP A 118 11.44 -0.50 10.43
N TYR A 119 10.94 -1.17 11.46
CA TYR A 119 11.45 -1.15 12.82
C TYR A 119 12.43 -2.30 13.15
N GLY A 120 12.94 -2.98 12.15
CA GLY A 120 13.99 -3.99 12.33
C GLY A 120 13.56 -5.20 13.15
N ILE A 121 14.47 -5.69 14.02
CA ILE A 121 14.28 -6.93 14.77
C ILE A 121 13.07 -6.81 15.72
N ARG A 122 12.16 -7.77 15.60
CA ARG A 122 10.91 -7.83 16.38
C ARG A 122 10.09 -6.53 16.33
N TRP A 123 10.32 -5.71 15.30
CA TRP A 123 9.64 -4.44 15.06
C TRP A 123 9.78 -3.42 16.21
N LYS A 124 10.97 -3.36 16.84
CA LYS A 124 11.20 -2.54 18.03
C LYS A 124 12.41 -1.62 17.94
N GLU A 125 13.13 -1.61 16.82
CA GLU A 125 14.36 -0.83 16.66
C GLU A 125 14.08 0.53 16.00
N ASP A 126 13.77 1.55 16.80
CA ASP A 126 13.51 2.90 16.32
C ASP A 126 14.71 3.51 15.54
N ARG A 127 15.94 3.06 15.84
CA ARG A 127 17.12 3.43 15.08
C ARG A 127 17.06 2.98 13.62
N VAL A 128 16.50 1.80 13.35
CA VAL A 128 16.31 1.30 11.97
C VAL A 128 15.26 2.17 11.29
N ALA A 129 14.13 2.41 11.96
CA ALA A 129 13.06 3.27 11.44
C ALA A 129 13.56 4.69 11.11
N THR A 130 14.38 5.30 11.98
CA THR A 130 14.99 6.60 11.73
C THR A 130 15.89 6.59 10.48
N THR A 131 16.64 5.51 10.26
CA THR A 131 17.48 5.35 9.06
C THR A 131 16.60 5.21 7.81
N VAL A 132 15.53 4.43 7.87
CA VAL A 132 14.55 4.27 6.79
C VAL A 132 13.93 5.60 6.42
N VAL A 133 13.44 6.35 7.40
CA VAL A 133 12.88 7.71 7.21
C VAL A 133 13.86 8.58 6.46
N LYS A 134 15.10 8.68 6.94
CA LYS A 134 16.13 9.49 6.29
C LYS A 134 16.35 9.10 4.83
N LEU A 135 16.46 7.82 4.52
CA LEU A 135 16.68 7.34 3.15
C LEU A 135 15.47 7.59 2.25
N ALA A 136 14.25 7.49 2.79
CA ALA A 136 13.02 7.80 2.06
C ALA A 136 12.92 9.31 1.77
N GLU A 137 13.27 10.16 2.75
CA GLU A 137 13.30 11.62 2.59
C GLU A 137 14.39 12.07 1.60
N ASP A 138 15.57 11.48 1.67
CA ASP A 138 16.65 11.71 0.69
C ASP A 138 16.22 11.28 -0.75
N ALA A 139 15.23 10.41 -0.87
CA ALA A 139 14.62 9.97 -2.13
C ALA A 139 13.38 10.79 -2.54
N GLY A 140 13.02 11.85 -1.80
CA GLY A 140 11.95 12.78 -2.13
C GLY A 140 10.58 12.45 -1.53
N LEU A 141 10.49 11.47 -0.62
CA LEU A 141 9.24 11.20 0.10
C LEU A 141 9.13 12.15 1.31
N LYS A 142 7.97 12.73 1.52
CA LYS A 142 7.63 13.35 2.80
C LYS A 142 7.15 12.27 3.76
N MET A 143 7.96 11.91 4.74
CA MET A 143 7.58 10.92 5.73
C MET A 143 6.72 11.55 6.83
N ILE A 144 5.53 10.97 7.10
CA ILE A 144 4.61 11.43 8.13
C ILE A 144 4.39 10.31 9.16
N ARG A 145 4.92 10.51 10.37
CA ARG A 145 4.83 9.56 11.49
C ARG A 145 3.99 10.19 12.60
N ASN A 146 2.76 9.73 12.79
CA ASN A 146 1.77 10.35 13.68
C ASN A 146 1.62 11.86 13.42
N GLN A 147 1.56 12.22 12.15
CA GLN A 147 1.51 13.61 11.68
C GLN A 147 0.50 13.73 10.54
N SER A 148 0.17 14.95 10.20
CA SER A 148 -0.62 15.26 9.01
C SER A 148 0.12 16.25 8.11
N CYS A 149 -0.25 16.27 6.84
CA CYS A 149 0.15 17.30 5.89
C CYS A 149 -1.01 17.66 4.96
N GLN A 150 -0.90 18.83 4.34
CA GLN A 150 -1.88 19.33 3.38
C GLN A 150 -1.34 19.22 1.95
N VAL A 151 -2.21 18.78 1.04
CA VAL A 151 -1.97 18.77 -0.40
C VAL A 151 -3.17 19.43 -1.08
N ASN A 152 -3.04 20.69 -1.46
CA ASN A 152 -4.08 21.46 -2.14
C ASN A 152 -5.47 21.38 -1.45
N GLY A 153 -5.49 21.43 -0.10
CA GLY A 153 -6.71 21.36 0.71
C GLY A 153 -7.19 19.94 1.05
N LEU A 154 -6.50 18.89 0.59
CA LEU A 154 -6.68 17.53 1.10
C LEU A 154 -5.72 17.29 2.26
N GLN A 155 -6.26 16.99 3.44
CA GLN A 155 -5.49 16.58 4.60
C GLN A 155 -5.11 15.10 4.49
N ILE A 156 -3.82 14.79 4.51
CA ILE A 156 -3.31 13.42 4.56
C ILE A 156 -2.71 13.17 5.93
N VAL A 157 -3.22 12.17 6.62
CA VAL A 157 -2.83 11.80 7.99
C VAL A 157 -2.09 10.48 7.95
N GLY A 158 -0.89 10.42 8.52
CA GLY A 158 -0.10 9.20 8.61
C GLY A 158 0.00 8.71 10.06
N PHE A 159 -0.39 7.46 10.27
CA PHE A 159 -0.12 6.78 11.53
C PHE A 159 1.25 6.12 11.47
N ASP A 160 1.93 6.09 12.60
CA ASP A 160 3.03 5.17 12.79
C ASP A 160 2.50 3.74 12.93
N ASP A 161 3.34 2.72 12.74
CA ASP A 161 2.84 1.35 12.67
C ASP A 161 2.29 0.83 14.01
N LEU A 162 1.19 0.08 13.95
CA LEU A 162 0.49 -0.49 15.11
C LEU A 162 1.37 -1.43 15.95
N LEU A 163 2.25 -2.20 15.29
CA LEU A 163 3.15 -3.16 15.93
C LEU A 163 4.49 -2.53 16.33
N GLY A 164 4.75 -1.32 15.84
CA GLY A 164 5.92 -0.53 16.18
C GLY A 164 5.86 0.04 17.62
N PRO A 165 6.95 0.67 18.09
CA PRO A 165 7.00 1.22 19.45
C PRO A 165 6.29 2.58 19.58
N ASN A 166 5.99 3.26 18.46
CA ASN A 166 5.61 4.68 18.47
C ASN A 166 4.18 4.92 17.95
N PHE A 167 3.30 3.93 17.96
CA PHE A 167 1.93 4.09 17.50
C PHE A 167 1.19 5.21 18.24
N GLY A 168 0.81 6.26 17.51
CA GLY A 168 0.20 7.48 18.06
C GLY A 168 -1.05 7.95 17.32
N GLY A 169 -1.71 7.05 16.59
CA GLY A 169 -2.90 7.35 15.81
C GLY A 169 -4.00 8.12 16.54
N PRO A 170 -4.34 7.76 17.83
CA PRO A 170 -5.34 8.48 18.59
C PRO A 170 -5.03 9.96 18.79
N GLN A 171 -3.77 10.31 19.05
CA GLN A 171 -3.34 11.69 19.30
C GLN A 171 -3.41 12.53 18.02
N VAL A 172 -3.05 11.94 16.88
CA VAL A 172 -3.10 12.65 15.59
C VAL A 172 -4.54 13.02 15.25
N LEU A 173 -5.48 12.06 15.35
CA LEU A 173 -6.89 12.31 15.02
C LEU A 173 -7.58 13.30 15.96
N LYS A 174 -7.09 13.48 17.18
CA LYS A 174 -7.58 14.51 18.09
C LYS A 174 -7.16 15.93 17.71
N ASN A 175 -6.04 16.03 16.98
CA ASN A 175 -5.40 17.31 16.66
C ASN A 175 -5.72 17.79 15.24
N ILE A 176 -6.57 17.10 14.50
CA ILE A 176 -6.99 17.46 13.16
C ILE A 176 -8.47 17.85 13.12
N ASP A 177 -8.84 18.69 12.16
CA ASP A 177 -10.24 18.99 11.88
C ASP A 177 -10.83 17.88 10.99
N LEU A 178 -11.74 17.09 11.54
CA LEU A 178 -12.43 16.02 10.81
C LEU A 178 -13.51 16.52 9.83
N HIS A 179 -13.81 17.82 9.80
CA HIS A 179 -14.67 18.43 8.78
C HIS A 179 -13.93 18.68 7.48
N GLU A 180 -12.59 18.79 7.54
CA GLU A 180 -11.76 18.94 6.36
C GLU A 180 -11.67 17.62 5.57
N PRO A 181 -11.56 17.69 4.23
CA PRO A 181 -11.31 16.52 3.40
C PRO A 181 -10.07 15.78 3.87
N THR A 182 -10.24 14.54 4.32
CA THR A 182 -9.16 13.81 4.98
C THR A 182 -9.00 12.40 4.41
N LEU A 183 -7.75 12.00 4.19
CA LEU A 183 -7.32 10.65 3.84
C LEU A 183 -6.33 10.16 4.90
N VAL A 184 -6.57 8.97 5.46
CA VAL A 184 -5.67 8.37 6.46
C VAL A 184 -4.82 7.28 5.82
N LEU A 185 -3.52 7.30 6.10
CA LEU A 185 -2.57 6.21 5.80
C LEU A 185 -2.29 5.44 7.10
N CYS A 186 -2.57 4.14 7.09
CA CYS A 186 -2.36 3.26 8.25
C CYS A 186 -1.91 1.89 7.73
N HIS A 187 -0.64 1.53 7.99
CA HIS A 187 -0.06 0.32 7.41
C HIS A 187 -0.84 -0.94 7.81
N ASN A 188 -0.99 -1.19 9.11
CA ASN A 188 -1.67 -2.39 9.61
C ASN A 188 -3.19 -2.15 9.78
N PRO A 189 -4.05 -2.85 9.01
CA PRO A 189 -5.49 -2.65 9.07
C PRO A 189 -6.16 -3.16 10.36
N ASP A 190 -5.49 -3.93 11.22
CA ASP A 190 -6.03 -4.27 12.53
C ASP A 190 -6.27 -3.04 13.42
N ALA A 191 -5.61 -1.90 13.16
CA ALA A 191 -5.88 -0.63 13.82
C ALA A 191 -7.34 -0.16 13.66
N LEU A 192 -8.05 -0.64 12.64
CA LEU A 192 -9.44 -0.28 12.38
C LEU A 192 -10.40 -0.74 13.48
N ASP A 193 -10.05 -1.80 14.20
CA ASP A 193 -10.87 -2.38 15.26
C ASP A 193 -10.61 -1.73 16.64
N PHE A 194 -9.64 -0.81 16.74
CA PHE A 194 -9.38 -0.09 17.98
C PHE A 194 -10.27 1.17 18.11
N PRO A 195 -10.66 1.59 19.33
CA PRO A 195 -11.49 2.77 19.56
C PRO A 195 -10.68 4.07 19.48
N ILE A 196 -9.97 4.28 18.37
CA ILE A 196 -9.03 5.40 18.21
C ILE A 196 -9.47 6.43 17.17
N TRP A 197 -10.57 6.19 16.48
CA TRP A 197 -10.92 6.89 15.23
C TRP A 197 -11.65 8.23 15.45
N ASN A 198 -12.06 8.54 16.68
CA ASN A 198 -12.59 9.85 17.09
C ASN A 198 -13.68 10.43 16.16
N GLY A 199 -14.56 9.56 15.63
CA GLY A 199 -15.61 9.97 14.67
C GLY A 199 -15.16 10.10 13.22
N TYR A 200 -13.90 9.83 12.89
CA TYR A 200 -13.45 9.76 11.50
C TYR A 200 -14.25 8.71 10.73
N ASN A 201 -14.78 9.09 9.58
CA ASN A 201 -15.62 8.23 8.73
C ASN A 201 -15.20 8.24 7.24
N GLY A 202 -13.96 8.65 6.96
CA GLY A 202 -13.38 8.71 5.62
C GLY A 202 -12.63 7.44 5.19
N TRP A 203 -11.76 7.63 4.20
CA TRP A 203 -10.95 6.56 3.62
C TRP A 203 -9.66 6.32 4.38
N ILE A 204 -9.30 5.04 4.52
CA ILE A 204 -8.01 4.59 5.04
C ILE A 204 -7.32 3.76 3.95
N LEU A 205 -6.04 4.02 3.69
CA LEU A 205 -5.21 3.19 2.82
C LEU A 205 -4.23 2.38 3.68
N SER A 206 -4.25 1.06 3.48
CA SER A 206 -3.46 0.10 4.26
C SER A 206 -2.68 -0.86 3.35
N GLY A 207 -1.66 -1.52 3.91
CA GLY A 207 -0.88 -2.59 3.32
C GLY A 207 -0.85 -3.83 4.22
N HIS A 208 0.35 -4.30 4.58
CA HIS A 208 0.65 -5.32 5.58
C HIS A 208 0.24 -6.75 5.26
N THR A 209 -0.92 -6.97 4.66
CA THR A 209 -1.51 -8.30 4.49
C THR A 209 -0.98 -9.06 3.31
N HIS A 210 -0.43 -8.36 2.31
CA HIS A 210 -0.03 -8.89 1.00
C HIS A 210 -1.15 -9.66 0.28
N GLY A 211 -2.41 -9.48 0.68
CA GLY A 211 -3.51 -10.32 0.23
C GLY A 211 -3.37 -11.80 0.62
N GLY A 212 -2.46 -12.10 1.60
CA GLY A 212 -2.08 -13.44 2.02
C GLY A 212 -1.10 -14.17 1.10
N GLN A 213 -0.56 -13.51 0.08
CA GLN A 213 0.43 -13.98 -0.93
C GLN A 213 0.02 -15.23 -1.72
N CYS A 214 -0.60 -16.21 -1.09
CA CYS A 214 -1.01 -17.47 -1.72
C CYS A 214 -2.43 -17.85 -1.33
N LYS A 215 -3.25 -18.17 -2.32
CA LYS A 215 -4.58 -18.73 -2.10
C LYS A 215 -4.94 -19.72 -3.19
N ALA A 216 -5.63 -20.80 -2.85
CA ALA A 216 -6.26 -21.65 -3.85
C ALA A 216 -7.41 -20.89 -4.54
N PRO A 217 -7.73 -21.20 -5.80
CA PRO A 217 -8.91 -20.64 -6.48
C PRO A 217 -10.16 -20.78 -5.62
N PHE A 218 -10.96 -19.70 -5.53
CA PHE A 218 -12.23 -19.64 -4.78
C PHE A 218 -12.12 -19.76 -3.25
N LEU A 219 -10.92 -19.98 -2.69
CA LEU A 219 -10.70 -20.05 -1.24
C LEU A 219 -10.08 -18.76 -0.70
N ARG A 220 -10.21 -18.57 0.62
CA ARG A 220 -9.47 -17.53 1.33
C ARG A 220 -8.01 -17.96 1.48
N PRO A 221 -7.05 -17.01 1.55
CA PRO A 221 -5.67 -17.34 1.85
C PRO A 221 -5.58 -18.00 3.23
N PRO A 222 -4.78 -19.07 3.39
CA PRO A 222 -4.68 -19.80 4.65
C PRO A 222 -3.94 -18.99 5.73
N ILE A 223 -3.04 -18.10 5.33
CA ILE A 223 -2.23 -17.28 6.22
C ILE A 223 -2.39 -15.81 5.83
N VAL A 224 -2.77 -14.98 6.80
CA VAL A 224 -2.81 -13.52 6.68
C VAL A 224 -2.33 -12.95 8.01
N PRO A 225 -1.37 -12.01 8.04
CA PRO A 225 -0.75 -11.50 9.27
C PRO A 225 -1.61 -10.46 10.01
N VAL A 226 -2.93 -10.67 10.07
CA VAL A 226 -3.87 -9.82 10.81
C VAL A 226 -4.78 -10.66 11.70
N HIS A 227 -5.26 -10.06 12.80
CA HIS A 227 -6.23 -10.71 13.69
C HIS A 227 -7.59 -10.82 13.01
N ASN A 228 -8.09 -9.71 12.50
CA ASN A 228 -9.37 -9.68 11.80
C ASN A 228 -9.22 -10.13 10.34
N LYS A 229 -9.60 -11.37 10.08
CA LYS A 229 -9.52 -11.99 8.73
C LYS A 229 -10.48 -11.38 7.69
N ARG A 230 -11.17 -10.30 8.03
CA ARG A 230 -11.93 -9.48 7.08
C ARG A 230 -10.98 -8.58 6.25
N TYR A 231 -9.88 -8.14 6.84
CA TYR A 231 -8.93 -7.19 6.24
C TYR A 231 -7.86 -7.89 5.38
N ILE A 232 -8.27 -8.56 4.31
CA ILE A 232 -7.34 -9.32 3.46
C ILE A 232 -6.81 -8.46 2.32
N ALA A 233 -7.69 -7.91 1.48
CA ALA A 233 -7.32 -7.11 0.31
C ALA A 233 -8.52 -6.37 -0.27
N GLY A 234 -8.27 -5.28 -0.99
CA GLY A 234 -9.26 -4.50 -1.71
C GLY A 234 -10.07 -3.57 -0.80
N GLU A 235 -11.20 -3.10 -1.31
CA GLU A 235 -12.08 -2.20 -0.61
C GLU A 235 -12.97 -2.94 0.39
N ILE A 236 -13.03 -2.44 1.63
CA ILE A 236 -13.83 -3.00 2.71
C ILE A 236 -14.57 -1.84 3.41
N PRO A 237 -15.90 -1.78 3.30
CA PRO A 237 -16.70 -0.81 4.06
C PRO A 237 -16.84 -1.26 5.51
N LEU A 238 -16.81 -0.31 6.44
CA LEU A 238 -17.01 -0.51 7.87
C LEU A 238 -18.39 0.01 8.30
N ALA A 239 -18.89 -0.53 9.42
CA ALA A 239 -20.24 -0.21 9.90
C ALA A 239 -20.40 1.25 10.37
N ASP A 240 -19.31 1.91 10.72
CA ASP A 240 -19.27 3.31 11.18
C ASP A 240 -19.05 4.35 10.06
N GLY A 241 -19.13 3.90 8.80
CA GLY A 241 -19.00 4.76 7.62
C GLY A 241 -17.57 4.85 7.08
N ARG A 242 -16.56 4.42 7.83
CA ARG A 242 -15.17 4.34 7.30
C ARG A 242 -15.09 3.34 6.16
N ARG A 243 -14.13 3.56 5.27
CA ARG A 243 -13.75 2.62 4.21
C ARG A 243 -12.25 2.39 4.26
N VAL A 244 -11.82 1.15 4.15
CA VAL A 244 -10.40 0.85 3.99
C VAL A 244 -10.15 0.22 2.64
N TYR A 245 -9.03 0.60 2.02
CA TYR A 245 -8.46 -0.14 0.92
C TYR A 245 -7.17 -0.80 1.38
N VAL A 246 -7.13 -2.13 1.33
CA VAL A 246 -5.96 -2.92 1.70
C VAL A 246 -5.24 -3.36 0.44
N ASN A 247 -4.05 -2.80 0.19
CA ASN A 247 -3.21 -3.12 -0.95
C ASN A 247 -2.53 -4.48 -0.78
N ARG A 248 -2.35 -5.24 -1.88
CA ARG A 248 -1.76 -6.59 -1.86
C ARG A 248 -0.23 -6.59 -1.91
N ALA A 249 0.42 -5.46 -1.62
CA ALA A 249 1.86 -5.26 -1.69
C ALA A 249 2.45 -5.28 -3.12
N LEU A 250 3.49 -4.50 -3.33
CA LEU A 250 4.32 -4.58 -4.53
C LEU A 250 5.44 -5.63 -4.36
N GLY A 251 6.06 -5.67 -3.17
CA GLY A 251 7.06 -6.68 -2.81
C GLY A 251 6.45 -7.91 -2.17
N GLN A 252 7.23 -8.60 -1.35
CA GLN A 252 6.83 -9.85 -0.69
C GLN A 252 7.73 -10.14 0.50
N SER A 253 7.18 -10.78 1.53
CA SER A 253 7.95 -11.23 2.71
C SER A 253 8.60 -12.61 2.52
N MET A 254 8.13 -13.39 1.55
CA MET A 254 8.74 -14.64 1.07
C MET A 254 8.56 -14.69 -0.45
N ARG A 255 9.56 -15.21 -1.17
CA ARG A 255 9.53 -15.27 -2.64
C ARG A 255 8.56 -16.35 -3.16
N VAL A 256 7.27 -16.14 -2.90
CA VAL A 256 6.19 -16.98 -3.41
C VAL A 256 4.89 -16.20 -3.49
N ARG A 257 4.22 -16.25 -4.64
CA ARG A 257 2.84 -15.77 -4.81
C ARG A 257 2.06 -16.76 -5.66
N PHE A 258 0.84 -17.06 -5.26
CA PHE A 258 -0.04 -17.91 -6.03
C PHE A 258 -1.48 -17.40 -5.99
N ASN A 259 -2.00 -17.02 -7.16
CA ASN A 259 -3.32 -16.43 -7.34
C ASN A 259 -3.55 -15.13 -6.51
N VAL A 260 -2.44 -14.42 -6.19
CA VAL A 260 -2.41 -13.13 -5.50
C VAL A 260 -1.26 -12.30 -6.07
N ARG A 261 -1.48 -11.69 -7.23
CA ARG A 261 -0.46 -10.88 -7.91
C ARG A 261 -0.08 -9.64 -7.09
N PRO A 262 1.19 -9.20 -7.17
CA PRO A 262 1.60 -7.89 -6.64
C PRO A 262 0.73 -6.77 -7.20
N GLU A 263 0.52 -5.72 -6.43
CA GLU A 263 -0.42 -4.65 -6.77
C GLU A 263 0.20 -3.26 -6.67
N VAL A 264 -0.13 -2.44 -7.66
CA VAL A 264 -0.08 -0.98 -7.61
C VAL A 264 -1.49 -0.47 -7.80
N THR A 265 -2.00 0.33 -6.86
CA THR A 265 -3.37 0.87 -6.97
C THR A 265 -3.34 2.31 -7.49
N LEU A 266 -4.07 2.58 -8.57
CA LEU A 266 -4.26 3.89 -9.13
C LEU A 266 -5.67 4.37 -8.80
N PHE A 267 -5.79 5.34 -7.94
CA PHE A 267 -7.05 5.97 -7.62
C PHE A 267 -7.26 7.22 -8.48
N GLN A 268 -8.49 7.38 -8.96
CA GLN A 268 -8.96 8.66 -9.48
C GLN A 268 -9.74 9.37 -8.39
N LEU A 269 -9.26 10.53 -7.97
CA LEU A 269 -9.88 11.32 -6.91
C LEU A 269 -11.19 11.94 -7.40
N ALA A 270 -12.24 11.83 -6.59
CA ALA A 270 -13.54 12.41 -6.86
C ALA A 270 -14.16 13.01 -5.60
N SER A 271 -14.99 14.05 -5.75
CA SER A 271 -15.76 14.61 -4.66
C SER A 271 -17.17 14.04 -4.63
N ASP A 272 -17.71 13.81 -3.44
CA ASP A 272 -19.12 13.46 -3.24
C ASP A 272 -20.09 14.63 -3.52
N LEU A 273 -19.56 15.87 -3.51
CA LEU A 273 -20.35 17.10 -3.76
C LEU A 273 -20.56 17.40 -5.25
N ALA A 274 -19.81 16.76 -6.14
CA ALA A 274 -20.03 16.89 -7.57
C ALA A 274 -21.20 15.97 -7.97
N GLY A 275 -22.32 16.53 -8.39
CA GLY A 275 -23.46 15.83 -8.96
C GLY A 275 -23.12 15.15 -10.30
N THR A 276 -22.10 14.32 -10.33
CA THR A 276 -21.71 13.46 -11.44
C THR A 276 -22.15 12.03 -11.12
N PRO A 277 -22.81 11.34 -12.06
CA PRO A 277 -23.21 9.96 -11.84
C PRO A 277 -21.98 9.14 -11.53
N SER A 278 -22.02 8.36 -10.44
CA SER A 278 -21.05 7.32 -10.14
C SER A 278 -20.85 6.47 -11.40
N PRO A 279 -19.65 6.30 -11.95
CA PRO A 279 -19.45 5.39 -13.07
C PRO A 279 -19.91 4.00 -12.61
N SER A 280 -20.89 3.44 -13.29
CA SER A 280 -21.40 2.11 -12.99
C SER A 280 -20.27 1.11 -13.16
N VAL A 281 -20.15 0.15 -12.25
CA VAL A 281 -19.14 -0.92 -12.22
C VAL A 281 -19.09 -1.74 -13.53
N ALA A 282 -20.08 -1.57 -14.41
CA ALA A 282 -20.22 -2.27 -15.68
C ALA A 282 -19.29 -1.78 -16.82
N GLU A 283 -18.81 -0.53 -16.78
CA GLU A 283 -18.02 0.01 -17.90
C GLU A 283 -16.49 -0.24 -17.79
N VAL A 284 -16.00 -0.71 -16.66
CA VAL A 284 -14.57 -0.96 -16.45
C VAL A 284 -14.15 -2.37 -16.92
N SER A 285 -15.12 -3.26 -17.17
CA SER A 285 -14.85 -4.67 -17.53
C SER A 285 -14.61 -4.94 -19.02
N SER A 286 -14.83 -3.98 -19.92
CA SER A 286 -14.85 -4.25 -21.38
C SER A 286 -13.59 -3.83 -22.15
N LYS A 287 -12.52 -3.38 -21.49
CA LYS A 287 -11.26 -2.99 -22.17
C LYS A 287 -10.06 -3.89 -21.89
N SER A 288 -10.27 -5.13 -21.50
CA SER A 288 -9.20 -6.11 -21.27
C SER A 288 -9.30 -7.28 -22.25
N ILE A 289 -9.48 -7.02 -23.55
CA ILE A 289 -9.25 -8.05 -24.57
C ILE A 289 -8.70 -7.36 -25.82
N LEU A 290 -7.64 -7.96 -26.36
CA LEU A 290 -6.92 -7.70 -27.60
C LEU A 290 -5.73 -6.71 -27.53
N ILE A 291 -4.55 -7.29 -27.26
CA ILE A 291 -3.39 -7.17 -28.17
C ILE A 291 -2.53 -8.43 -27.90
N GLY A 292 -2.25 -9.16 -28.98
CA GLY A 292 -1.53 -10.41 -29.06
C GLY A 292 -0.05 -10.38 -28.69
#